data_e4c2c18385105344e53e8a9f21bd2ece
#
_entry.id   e4c2c18385105344e53e8a9f21bd2ece
#
_cell.length_a   1.000
_cell.length_b   1.000
_cell.length_c   1.000
_cell.angle_alpha   90.00
_cell.angle_beta   90.00
_cell.angle_gamma   90.00
#
_symmetry.space_group_name_H-M   'P 1'
#
loop_
_entity.id
_entity.type
_entity.pdbx_description
1 polymer ?
#
loop_
_entity_poly.entity_id
_entity_poly.type
_entity_poly.pdbx_seq_one_letter_code
_entity_poly.pdbx_strand_id
1 'polypeptide(L)'
;MLNELHRAQEQLRSLRSGRQLQRENRSALIQQYQFLSEFLQDLSDQLASRTVNSVQIYAPQVEVYGNRPEADNGDKCLRFMGTGGKYYVLLCDGMGTGMGAIQESRLAGNLLRRMLCAGFPAEYALRSLNSLCALRDRAAAVTVDMAQIHLDTGKTVLYKWGAAPSYLISRGGAERIGTVGTPPGLSVTEEWETAYRITLRRKQLLVLASDGVETDGALRCCTEGMEEPPGELAARLLACAGRAGSDDATVVMVQLTETEE
;
A
#
# COMPACT_ATOMS: atom_id res chain seq x y z
N MET A 1 -23.94 16.44 -44.61
CA MET A 1 -23.27 15.13 -44.45
C MET A 1 -22.10 15.12 -43.44
N LEU A 2 -21.02 15.89 -43.67
CA LEU A 2 -19.88 15.94 -42.70
C LEU A 2 -20.28 16.50 -41.32
N ASN A 3 -21.09 17.54 -41.25
CA ASN A 3 -21.59 18.13 -40.00
C ASN A 3 -22.57 17.20 -39.23
N GLU A 4 -23.32 16.37 -39.94
CA GLU A 4 -24.22 15.40 -39.35
C GLU A 4 -23.47 14.21 -38.78
N LEU A 5 -22.39 13.78 -39.43
CA LEU A 5 -21.47 12.76 -38.93
C LEU A 5 -20.76 13.23 -37.65
N HIS A 6 -20.35 14.48 -37.60
CA HIS A 6 -19.72 15.06 -36.40
C HIS A 6 -20.66 15.13 -35.22
N ARG A 7 -21.92 15.58 -35.44
CA ARG A 7 -22.97 15.59 -34.41
C ARG A 7 -23.32 14.20 -33.90
N ALA A 8 -23.42 13.21 -34.82
CA ALA A 8 -23.67 11.83 -34.44
C ALA A 8 -22.52 11.24 -33.60
N GLN A 9 -21.27 11.56 -33.91
CA GLN A 9 -20.11 11.15 -33.12
C GLN A 9 -20.09 11.79 -31.73
N GLU A 10 -20.43 13.06 -31.59
CA GLU A 10 -20.55 13.74 -30.30
C GLU A 10 -21.68 13.16 -29.44
N GLN A 11 -22.84 12.87 -30.05
CA GLN A 11 -23.94 12.22 -29.35
C GLN A 11 -23.57 10.79 -28.88
N LEU A 12 -22.85 10.02 -29.68
CA LEU A 12 -22.36 8.70 -29.30
C LEU A 12 -21.35 8.77 -28.17
N ARG A 13 -20.48 9.78 -28.17
CA ARG A 13 -19.54 10.02 -27.04
C ARG A 13 -20.26 10.37 -25.75
N SER A 14 -21.26 11.25 -25.81
CA SER A 14 -22.04 11.64 -24.63
C SER A 14 -22.87 10.47 -24.06
N LEU A 15 -23.46 9.64 -24.93
CA LEU A 15 -24.18 8.44 -24.52
C LEU A 15 -23.27 7.36 -23.90
N ARG A 16 -22.03 7.22 -24.42
CA ARG A 16 -21.03 6.33 -23.82
C ARG A 16 -20.60 6.82 -22.44
N SER A 17 -20.32 8.12 -22.31
CA SER A 17 -20.01 8.75 -21.03
C SER A 17 -21.15 8.57 -19.99
N GLY A 18 -22.40 8.80 -20.40
CA GLY A 18 -23.55 8.63 -19.52
C GLY A 18 -23.73 7.18 -19.05
N ARG A 19 -23.56 6.20 -19.95
CA ARG A 19 -23.63 4.77 -19.59
C ARG A 19 -22.47 4.34 -18.68
N GLN A 20 -21.29 4.89 -18.89
CA GLN A 20 -20.14 4.65 -18.04
C GLN A 20 -20.38 5.19 -16.64
N LEU A 21 -20.86 6.44 -16.52
CA LEU A 21 -21.20 7.06 -15.24
C LEU A 21 -22.30 6.28 -14.48
N GLN A 22 -23.32 5.76 -15.20
CA GLN A 22 -24.34 4.92 -14.57
C GLN A 22 -23.80 3.57 -14.08
N ARG A 23 -22.87 2.96 -14.81
CA ARG A 23 -22.19 1.72 -14.37
C ARG A 23 -21.33 1.97 -13.15
N GLU A 24 -20.57 3.06 -13.15
CA GLU A 24 -19.73 3.47 -12.04
C GLU A 24 -20.56 3.80 -10.79
N ASN A 25 -21.66 4.52 -10.92
CA ASN A 25 -22.58 4.79 -9.81
C ASN A 25 -23.24 3.51 -9.28
N ARG A 26 -23.61 2.56 -10.15
CA ARG A 26 -24.15 1.27 -9.74
C ARG A 26 -23.10 0.41 -9.05
N SER A 27 -21.88 0.40 -9.57
CA SER A 27 -20.74 -0.29 -8.93
C SER A 27 -20.43 0.30 -7.57
N ALA A 28 -20.38 1.63 -7.45
CA ALA A 28 -20.17 2.31 -6.17
C ALA A 28 -21.28 1.98 -5.15
N LEU A 29 -22.53 1.92 -5.59
CA LEU A 29 -23.66 1.57 -4.72
C LEU A 29 -23.55 0.11 -4.23
N ILE A 30 -23.23 -0.82 -5.14
CA ILE A 30 -23.01 -2.23 -4.77
C ILE A 30 -21.85 -2.35 -3.78
N GLN A 31 -20.76 -1.65 -4.00
CA GLN A 31 -19.61 -1.60 -3.08
C GLN A 31 -20.02 -1.04 -1.70
N GLN A 32 -20.86 -0.01 -1.65
CA GLN A 32 -21.38 0.52 -0.38
C GLN A 32 -22.23 -0.52 0.37
N TYR A 33 -23.08 -1.26 -0.31
CA TYR A 33 -23.87 -2.31 0.32
C TYR A 33 -23.01 -3.50 0.79
N GLN A 34 -22.05 -3.92 -0.02
CA GLN A 34 -21.09 -4.96 0.36
C GLN A 34 -20.29 -4.52 1.59
N PHE A 35 -19.77 -3.29 1.58
CA PHE A 35 -19.09 -2.73 2.72
C PHE A 35 -19.96 -2.72 3.98
N LEU A 36 -21.20 -2.25 3.89
CA LEU A 36 -22.10 -2.20 5.05
C LEU A 36 -22.34 -3.61 5.62
N SER A 37 -22.48 -4.61 4.74
CA SER A 37 -22.63 -6.00 5.14
C SER A 37 -21.36 -6.54 5.82
N GLU A 38 -20.20 -6.31 5.23
CA GLU A 38 -18.89 -6.74 5.79
C GLU A 38 -18.59 -6.01 7.10
N PHE A 39 -18.90 -4.72 7.19
CA PHE A 39 -18.73 -3.93 8.40
C PHE A 39 -19.64 -4.42 9.55
N LEU A 40 -20.91 -4.75 9.25
CA LEU A 40 -21.83 -5.31 10.24
C LEU A 40 -21.38 -6.72 10.69
N GLN A 41 -20.84 -7.51 9.79
CA GLN A 41 -20.28 -8.82 10.11
C GLN A 41 -19.04 -8.66 11.02
N ASP A 42 -18.12 -7.76 10.67
CA ASP A 42 -16.90 -7.48 11.44
C ASP A 42 -17.24 -6.92 12.84
N LEU A 43 -18.26 -6.05 12.94
CA LEU A 43 -18.80 -5.60 14.23
C LEU A 43 -19.37 -6.75 15.07
N SER A 44 -20.11 -7.67 14.43
CA SER A 44 -20.64 -8.84 15.09
C SER A 44 -19.52 -9.73 15.62
N ASP A 45 -18.50 -9.99 14.81
CA ASP A 45 -17.33 -10.79 15.17
C ASP A 45 -16.47 -10.12 16.26
N GLN A 46 -16.32 -8.79 16.22
CA GLN A 46 -15.66 -8.02 17.27
C GLN A 46 -16.45 -8.05 18.59
N LEU A 47 -17.76 -7.96 18.54
CA LEU A 47 -18.61 -8.10 19.73
C LEU A 47 -18.55 -9.51 20.31
N ALA A 48 -18.53 -10.51 19.45
CA ALA A 48 -18.36 -11.91 19.87
C ALA A 48 -16.96 -12.21 20.44
N SER A 49 -15.91 -11.57 19.90
CA SER A 49 -14.51 -11.73 20.32
C SER A 49 -14.11 -10.84 21.50
N ARG A 50 -14.95 -9.89 21.95
CA ARG A 50 -14.68 -9.04 23.12
C ARG A 50 -14.53 -9.80 24.44
N THR A 51 -14.83 -11.09 24.46
CA THR A 51 -14.60 -11.99 25.59
C THR A 51 -13.18 -12.59 25.63
N VAL A 52 -12.40 -12.42 24.58
CA VAL A 52 -10.98 -12.83 24.55
C VAL A 52 -10.13 -11.58 24.56
N ASN A 53 -9.54 -11.23 25.70
CA ASN A 53 -8.43 -10.28 25.74
C ASN A 53 -7.32 -10.84 24.84
N SER A 54 -7.21 -10.37 23.62
CA SER A 54 -6.06 -10.66 22.77
C SER A 54 -4.85 -9.97 23.42
N VAL A 55 -4.05 -10.75 24.12
CA VAL A 55 -2.79 -10.27 24.68
C VAL A 55 -1.91 -9.90 23.50
N GLN A 56 -1.54 -8.64 23.41
CA GLN A 56 -0.59 -8.19 22.40
C GLN A 56 0.77 -8.82 22.71
N ILE A 57 1.21 -9.76 21.85
CA ILE A 57 2.46 -10.51 22.06
C ILE A 57 3.65 -9.75 21.44
N TYR A 58 3.39 -8.96 20.39
CA TYR A 58 4.44 -8.30 19.64
C TYR A 58 4.33 -6.78 19.69
N ALA A 59 5.50 -6.13 19.81
CA ALA A 59 5.67 -4.70 19.57
C ALA A 59 6.37 -4.48 18.21
N PRO A 60 5.81 -3.65 17.31
CA PRO A 60 6.42 -3.38 16.04
C PRO A 60 7.53 -2.33 16.17
N GLN A 61 8.71 -2.63 15.66
CA GLN A 61 9.77 -1.66 15.44
C GLN A 61 9.82 -1.32 13.94
N VAL A 62 9.65 -0.05 13.62
CA VAL A 62 9.62 0.42 12.24
C VAL A 62 10.60 1.57 12.07
N GLU A 63 11.56 1.36 11.19
CA GLU A 63 12.55 2.35 10.78
C GLU A 63 12.33 2.74 9.33
N VAL A 64 12.48 4.04 9.03
CA VAL A 64 12.24 4.60 7.69
C VAL A 64 13.49 5.35 7.26
N TYR A 65 14.00 5.04 6.10
CA TYR A 65 15.17 5.65 5.51
C TYR A 65 14.84 6.14 4.10
N GLY A 66 15.24 7.35 3.77
CA GLY A 66 15.03 7.94 2.46
C GLY A 66 16.30 8.62 1.94
N ASN A 67 16.41 8.72 0.62
CA ASN A 67 17.49 9.47 -0.03
C ASN A 67 17.30 10.99 0.03
N ARG A 68 16.11 11.45 0.43
CA ARG A 68 15.74 12.87 0.62
C ARG A 68 15.05 13.08 1.96
N PRO A 69 15.07 14.34 2.49
CA PRO A 69 14.24 14.70 3.65
C PRO A 69 12.75 14.43 3.39
N GLU A 70 12.00 14.00 4.40
CA GLU A 70 10.56 13.67 4.28
C GLU A 70 9.71 14.82 3.69
N ALA A 71 10.14 16.06 3.89
CA ALA A 71 9.43 17.24 3.36
C ALA A 71 9.49 17.34 1.84
N ASP A 72 10.60 16.87 1.25
CA ASP A 72 10.95 17.00 -0.16
C ASP A 72 10.85 15.66 -0.93
N ASN A 73 10.44 14.59 -0.23
CA ASN A 73 10.32 13.24 -0.77
C ASN A 73 8.88 13.00 -1.26
N GLY A 74 8.73 12.54 -2.51
CA GLY A 74 7.47 12.11 -3.10
C GLY A 74 6.89 10.88 -2.42
N ASP A 75 7.74 10.09 -1.75
CA ASP A 75 7.31 8.95 -0.95
C ASP A 75 6.75 9.38 0.41
N LYS A 76 5.69 8.72 0.84
CA LYS A 76 5.11 8.92 2.17
C LYS A 76 4.98 7.61 2.91
N CYS A 77 5.72 7.46 4.00
CA CYS A 77 5.54 6.36 4.92
C CYS A 77 4.65 6.78 6.10
N LEU A 78 3.68 5.94 6.43
CA LEU A 78 2.82 6.06 7.61
C LEU A 78 2.85 4.76 8.41
N ARG A 79 2.80 4.89 9.73
CA ARG A 79 2.75 3.78 10.68
C ARG A 79 1.75 4.11 11.77
N PHE A 80 0.80 3.20 12.04
CA PHE A 80 -0.27 3.49 12.98
C PHE A 80 -0.98 2.21 13.44
N MET A 81 -1.58 2.30 14.63
CA MET A 81 -2.51 1.27 15.12
C MET A 81 -3.88 1.47 14.49
N GLY A 82 -4.47 0.36 14.05
CA GLY A 82 -5.89 0.28 13.69
C GLY A 82 -6.70 -0.41 14.78
N THR A 83 -7.91 -0.85 14.43
CA THR A 83 -8.79 -1.59 15.32
C THR A 83 -8.39 -3.08 15.40
N GLY A 84 -8.75 -3.75 16.49
CA GLY A 84 -8.57 -5.21 16.63
C GLY A 84 -7.11 -5.69 16.67
N GLY A 85 -6.19 -4.92 17.27
CA GLY A 85 -4.78 -5.32 17.41
C GLY A 85 -4.00 -5.33 16.09
N LYS A 86 -4.52 -4.66 15.06
CA LYS A 86 -3.86 -4.54 13.76
C LYS A 86 -2.93 -3.33 13.76
N TYR A 87 -1.70 -3.54 13.32
CA TYR A 87 -0.73 -2.48 13.06
C TYR A 87 -0.50 -2.34 11.56
N TYR A 88 -0.47 -1.12 11.08
CA TYR A 88 -0.29 -0.81 9.67
C TYR A 88 1.02 -0.09 9.42
N VAL A 89 1.74 -0.55 8.41
CA VAL A 89 2.87 0.14 7.79
C VAL A 89 2.51 0.38 6.33
N LEU A 90 2.50 1.63 5.92
CA LEU A 90 2.01 2.06 4.61
C LEU A 90 3.07 2.92 3.95
N LEU A 91 3.54 2.50 2.79
CA LEU A 91 4.39 3.28 1.90
C LEU A 91 3.58 3.65 0.65
N CYS A 92 3.38 4.94 0.44
CA CYS A 92 2.77 5.49 -0.76
C CYS A 92 3.84 6.26 -1.53
N ASP A 93 4.00 5.95 -2.80
CA ASP A 93 4.93 6.62 -3.69
C ASP A 93 4.12 7.36 -4.76
N GLY A 94 4.29 8.68 -4.81
CA GLY A 94 3.63 9.55 -5.77
C GLY A 94 4.40 9.58 -7.09
N MET A 95 3.77 9.16 -8.17
CA MET A 95 4.44 9.09 -9.49
C MET A 95 4.93 10.45 -9.96
N GLY A 96 6.16 10.48 -10.45
CA GLY A 96 6.85 11.69 -10.87
C GLY A 96 7.66 12.31 -9.75
N THR A 97 7.99 13.59 -9.85
CA THR A 97 8.84 14.29 -8.89
C THR A 97 8.21 15.61 -8.43
N GLY A 98 8.68 16.10 -7.28
CA GLY A 98 8.31 17.40 -6.74
C GLY A 98 6.93 17.46 -6.08
N MET A 99 6.34 18.66 -6.01
CA MET A 99 5.13 18.93 -5.21
C MET A 99 3.92 18.09 -5.60
N GLY A 100 3.79 17.70 -6.87
CA GLY A 100 2.68 16.86 -7.34
C GLY A 100 2.75 15.45 -6.70
N ALA A 101 3.89 14.78 -6.80
CA ALA A 101 4.12 13.48 -6.20
C ALA A 101 3.92 13.51 -4.68
N ILE A 102 4.47 14.52 -4.01
CA ILE A 102 4.31 14.75 -2.57
C ILE A 102 2.84 14.87 -2.16
N GLN A 103 2.03 15.60 -2.93
CA GLN A 103 0.62 15.79 -2.63
C GLN A 103 -0.18 14.50 -2.81
N GLU A 104 0.10 13.73 -3.87
CA GLU A 104 -0.61 12.49 -4.17
C GLU A 104 -0.31 11.40 -3.14
N SER A 105 0.96 11.18 -2.80
CA SER A 105 1.34 10.21 -1.77
C SER A 105 0.76 10.54 -0.39
N ARG A 106 0.76 11.83 -0.03
CA ARG A 106 0.15 12.31 1.24
C ARG A 106 -1.37 12.15 1.24
N LEU A 107 -2.04 12.45 0.13
CA LEU A 107 -3.49 12.31 0.02
C LEU A 107 -3.89 10.83 0.16
N ALA A 108 -3.25 9.94 -0.61
CA ALA A 108 -3.51 8.51 -0.56
C ALA A 108 -3.25 7.94 0.84
N GLY A 109 -2.09 8.23 1.42
CA GLY A 109 -1.72 7.78 2.75
C GLY A 109 -2.68 8.26 3.84
N ASN A 110 -3.09 9.53 3.80
CA ASN A 110 -4.02 10.09 4.78
C ASN A 110 -5.43 9.51 4.64
N LEU A 111 -5.91 9.28 3.42
CA LEU A 111 -7.21 8.63 3.18
C LEU A 111 -7.21 7.22 3.78
N LEU A 112 -6.22 6.39 3.37
CA LEU A 112 -6.11 5.01 3.86
C LEU A 112 -5.99 4.98 5.39
N ARG A 113 -5.12 5.80 5.99
CA ARG A 113 -4.99 5.87 7.44
C ARG A 113 -6.30 6.20 8.14
N ARG A 114 -7.04 7.19 7.67
CA ARG A 114 -8.32 7.59 8.29
C ARG A 114 -9.34 6.46 8.22
N MET A 115 -9.46 5.78 7.09
CA MET A 115 -10.39 4.67 6.92
C MET A 115 -10.00 3.48 7.81
N LEU A 116 -8.74 3.07 7.79
CA LEU A 116 -8.25 1.93 8.57
C LEU A 116 -8.31 2.18 10.09
N CYS A 117 -8.03 3.41 10.55
CA CYS A 117 -8.22 3.80 11.95
C CYS A 117 -9.70 3.83 12.36
N ALA A 118 -10.62 4.11 11.42
CA ALA A 118 -12.05 4.05 11.64
C ALA A 118 -12.61 2.61 11.61
N GLY A 119 -11.76 1.60 11.36
CA GLY A 119 -12.14 0.18 11.37
C GLY A 119 -12.64 -0.35 10.02
N PHE A 120 -12.49 0.41 8.94
CA PHE A 120 -12.84 -0.09 7.62
C PHE A 120 -11.90 -1.23 7.22
N PRO A 121 -12.40 -2.32 6.58
CA PRO A 121 -11.56 -3.37 6.02
C PRO A 121 -10.53 -2.81 5.04
N ALA A 122 -9.34 -3.41 5.01
CA ALA A 122 -8.23 -2.95 4.17
C ALA A 122 -8.62 -2.93 2.69
N GLU A 123 -9.30 -3.98 2.24
CA GLU A 123 -9.77 -4.13 0.87
C GLU A 123 -10.74 -3.00 0.47
N TYR A 124 -11.63 -2.63 1.40
CA TYR A 124 -12.56 -1.53 1.14
C TYR A 124 -11.85 -0.17 1.07
N ALA A 125 -10.93 0.08 1.99
CA ALA A 125 -10.14 1.32 1.98
C ALA A 125 -9.34 1.47 0.68
N LEU A 126 -8.73 0.38 0.22
CA LEU A 126 -8.00 0.32 -1.04
C LEU A 126 -8.93 0.54 -2.26
N ARG A 127 -10.12 -0.08 -2.30
CA ARG A 127 -11.13 0.16 -3.36
C ARG A 127 -11.56 1.61 -3.42
N SER A 128 -11.77 2.22 -2.25
CA SER A 128 -12.14 3.63 -2.17
C SER A 128 -11.04 4.53 -2.75
N LEU A 129 -9.77 4.21 -2.46
CA LEU A 129 -8.63 4.91 -3.06
C LEU A 129 -8.61 4.72 -4.59
N ASN A 130 -8.80 3.48 -5.09
CA ASN A 130 -8.85 3.21 -6.52
C ASN A 130 -9.93 4.02 -7.23
N SER A 131 -11.13 4.04 -6.67
CA SER A 131 -12.25 4.83 -7.21
C SER A 131 -11.93 6.31 -7.23
N LEU A 132 -11.29 6.83 -6.18
CA LEU A 132 -10.85 8.23 -6.11
C LEU A 132 -9.79 8.53 -7.19
N CYS A 133 -8.78 7.68 -7.35
CA CYS A 133 -7.75 7.84 -8.36
C CYS A 133 -8.31 7.76 -9.79
N ALA A 134 -9.28 6.87 -10.04
CA ALA A 134 -9.93 6.72 -11.36
C ALA A 134 -10.76 7.95 -11.77
N LEU A 135 -11.26 8.72 -10.78
CA LEU A 135 -12.02 9.96 -11.04
C LEU A 135 -11.12 11.18 -11.26
N ARG A 136 -9.83 11.05 -10.96
CA ARG A 136 -8.85 12.16 -11.10
C ARG A 136 -8.15 12.08 -12.45
N ASP A 137 -7.51 13.17 -12.81
CA ASP A 137 -6.73 13.23 -14.04
C ASP A 137 -5.53 12.27 -13.98
N ARG A 138 -5.24 11.56 -15.06
CA ARG A 138 -4.22 10.49 -15.13
C ARG A 138 -2.79 10.90 -14.74
N ALA A 139 -2.55 12.20 -14.61
CA ALA A 139 -1.26 12.73 -14.15
C ALA A 139 -0.97 12.50 -12.67
N ALA A 140 -1.95 12.02 -11.89
CA ALA A 140 -1.89 11.91 -10.44
C ALA A 140 -1.95 10.43 -10.01
N ALA A 141 -0.99 9.62 -10.46
CA ALA A 141 -0.91 8.23 -10.03
C ALA A 141 -0.06 8.09 -8.76
N VAL A 142 -0.43 7.14 -7.92
CA VAL A 142 0.27 6.80 -6.69
C VAL A 142 0.37 5.28 -6.58
N THR A 143 1.49 4.77 -6.10
CA THR A 143 1.62 3.37 -5.73
C THR A 143 1.33 3.16 -4.25
N VAL A 144 0.92 1.96 -3.87
CA VAL A 144 0.62 1.62 -2.47
C VAL A 144 1.25 0.28 -2.12
N ASP A 145 2.11 0.30 -1.11
CA ASP A 145 2.64 -0.87 -0.43
C ASP A 145 2.20 -0.83 1.03
N MET A 146 1.33 -1.76 1.45
CA MET A 146 0.76 -1.75 2.78
C MET A 146 0.92 -3.10 3.47
N ALA A 147 1.56 -3.10 4.63
CA ALA A 147 1.61 -4.24 5.53
C ALA A 147 0.57 -4.06 6.65
N GLN A 148 -0.38 -5.01 6.75
CA GLN A 148 -1.30 -5.16 7.86
C GLN A 148 -0.80 -6.28 8.76
N ILE A 149 -0.40 -5.98 9.99
CA ILE A 149 0.23 -6.91 10.92
C ILE A 149 -0.69 -7.13 12.13
N HIS A 150 -1.02 -8.37 12.43
CA HIS A 150 -1.70 -8.75 13.65
C HIS A 150 -0.68 -8.94 14.78
N LEU A 151 -0.71 -8.08 15.80
CA LEU A 151 0.30 -8.04 16.85
C LEU A 151 0.18 -9.18 17.89
N ASP A 152 -0.88 -9.96 17.84
CA ASP A 152 -1.08 -11.17 18.65
C ASP A 152 -0.40 -12.41 18.03
N THR A 153 -0.35 -12.49 16.71
CA THR A 153 0.09 -13.69 15.99
C THR A 153 1.25 -13.46 15.03
N GLY A 154 1.56 -12.21 14.71
CA GLY A 154 2.51 -11.85 13.65
C GLY A 154 2.00 -12.14 12.24
N LYS A 155 0.74 -12.61 12.09
CA LYS A 155 0.15 -12.79 10.75
C LYS A 155 0.11 -11.45 10.04
N THR A 156 0.69 -11.43 8.85
CA THR A 156 0.87 -10.20 8.07
C THR A 156 0.28 -10.38 6.68
N VAL A 157 -0.50 -9.42 6.25
CA VAL A 157 -1.01 -9.31 4.88
C VAL A 157 -0.36 -8.11 4.21
N LEU A 158 0.31 -8.36 3.09
CA LEU A 158 0.93 -7.33 2.26
C LEU A 158 0.02 -7.05 1.07
N TYR A 159 -0.47 -5.83 0.95
CA TYR A 159 -1.25 -5.34 -0.18
C TYR A 159 -0.36 -4.49 -1.05
N LYS A 160 -0.16 -4.92 -2.31
CA LYS A 160 0.73 -4.24 -3.25
C LYS A 160 -0.05 -3.74 -4.46
N TRP A 161 -0.01 -2.43 -4.66
CA TRP A 161 -0.70 -1.76 -5.76
C TRP A 161 0.24 -0.83 -6.53
N GLY A 162 0.72 -1.30 -7.67
CA GLY A 162 1.75 -0.63 -8.46
C GLY A 162 3.11 -0.57 -7.77
N ALA A 163 3.21 -1.02 -6.52
CA ALA A 163 4.39 -0.88 -5.69
C ALA A 163 5.49 -1.87 -6.08
N ALA A 164 6.73 -1.48 -5.87
CA ALA A 164 7.92 -2.30 -6.01
C ALA A 164 7.86 -3.53 -5.07
N PRO A 165 8.60 -4.61 -5.33
CA PRO A 165 8.62 -5.79 -4.47
C PRO A 165 9.09 -5.46 -3.05
N SER A 166 8.55 -6.21 -2.08
CA SER A 166 9.04 -6.23 -0.70
C SER A 166 9.93 -7.45 -0.48
N TYR A 167 10.68 -7.46 0.63
CA TYR A 167 11.61 -8.56 0.95
C TYR A 167 11.40 -9.02 2.38
N LEU A 168 11.40 -10.35 2.58
CA LEU A 168 11.44 -10.96 3.90
C LEU A 168 12.82 -11.57 4.12
N ILE A 169 13.56 -11.00 5.07
CA ILE A 169 14.89 -11.47 5.45
C ILE A 169 14.76 -12.37 6.68
N SER A 170 15.37 -13.54 6.61
CA SER A 170 15.41 -14.53 7.70
C SER A 170 16.80 -15.17 7.75
N ARG A 171 17.05 -16.00 8.75
CA ARG A 171 18.31 -16.76 8.84
C ARG A 171 18.57 -17.68 7.62
N GLY A 172 17.54 -18.05 6.89
CA GLY A 172 17.62 -18.92 5.72
C GLY A 172 17.87 -18.19 4.41
N GLY A 173 17.90 -16.87 4.41
CA GLY A 173 18.04 -16.03 3.22
C GLY A 173 17.03 -14.92 3.13
N ALA A 174 17.07 -14.19 2.03
CA ALA A 174 16.11 -13.16 1.69
C ALA A 174 15.14 -13.69 0.61
N GLU A 175 13.85 -13.48 0.84
CA GLU A 175 12.78 -13.85 -0.09
C GLU A 175 12.11 -12.58 -0.62
N ARG A 176 11.91 -12.53 -1.92
CA ARG A 176 11.16 -11.47 -2.59
C ARG A 176 9.66 -11.74 -2.50
N ILE A 177 8.91 -10.74 -2.05
CA ILE A 177 7.46 -10.80 -1.94
C ILE A 177 6.84 -9.81 -2.92
N GLY A 178 6.02 -10.33 -3.80
CA GLY A 178 5.26 -9.54 -4.76
C GLY A 178 6.00 -9.21 -6.04
N THR A 179 5.21 -8.81 -7.01
CA THR A 179 5.64 -8.31 -8.31
C THR A 179 5.04 -6.92 -8.52
N VAL A 180 5.66 -6.13 -9.37
CA VAL A 180 5.10 -4.83 -9.76
C VAL A 180 3.74 -5.06 -10.40
N GLY A 181 2.71 -4.45 -9.84
CA GLY A 181 1.33 -4.49 -10.33
C GLY A 181 0.91 -3.17 -10.97
N THR A 182 -0.39 -3.03 -11.24
CA THR A 182 -0.96 -1.79 -11.77
C THR A 182 -1.25 -0.82 -10.63
N PRO A 183 -0.87 0.45 -10.71
CA PRO A 183 -1.23 1.47 -9.72
C PRO A 183 -2.74 1.69 -9.59
N PRO A 184 -3.23 2.20 -8.44
CA PRO A 184 -4.62 2.60 -8.26
C PRO A 184 -5.08 3.58 -9.34
N GLY A 185 -6.32 3.43 -9.79
CA GLY A 185 -6.94 4.26 -10.84
C GLY A 185 -6.61 3.88 -12.27
N LEU A 186 -5.59 3.04 -12.50
CA LEU A 186 -5.21 2.56 -13.84
C LEU A 186 -5.77 1.16 -14.16
N SER A 187 -6.16 0.38 -13.16
CA SER A 187 -6.76 -0.94 -13.35
C SER A 187 -8.25 -0.81 -13.65
N VAL A 188 -8.67 -1.37 -14.77
CA VAL A 188 -10.09 -1.44 -15.19
C VAL A 188 -10.73 -2.74 -14.70
N THR A 189 -9.94 -3.72 -14.28
CA THR A 189 -10.39 -5.03 -13.82
C THR A 189 -10.50 -5.06 -12.30
N GLU A 190 -11.50 -5.78 -11.78
CA GLU A 190 -11.68 -6.00 -10.34
C GLU A 190 -10.62 -6.96 -9.75
N GLU A 191 -9.74 -7.51 -10.59
CA GLU A 191 -8.65 -8.42 -10.21
C GLU A 191 -7.40 -7.65 -9.73
N TRP A 192 -7.54 -6.94 -8.64
CA TRP A 192 -6.47 -6.16 -8.00
C TRP A 192 -5.91 -6.82 -6.75
N GLU A 193 -6.21 -8.09 -6.57
CA GLU A 193 -5.87 -8.86 -5.38
C GLU A 193 -4.48 -9.45 -5.41
N THR A 194 -3.46 -8.64 -5.32
CA THR A 194 -2.18 -9.19 -4.90
C THR A 194 -1.97 -8.96 -3.40
N ALA A 195 -2.73 -9.69 -2.59
CA ALA A 195 -2.52 -9.78 -1.16
C ALA A 195 -1.63 -10.98 -0.85
N TYR A 196 -0.42 -10.72 -0.37
CA TYR A 196 0.53 -11.76 0.05
C TYR A 196 0.38 -11.99 1.54
N ARG A 197 0.19 -13.22 1.95
CA ARG A 197 0.03 -13.61 3.36
C ARG A 197 1.30 -14.28 3.85
N ILE A 198 1.90 -13.70 4.89
CA ILE A 198 3.08 -14.24 5.56
C ILE A 198 2.84 -14.25 7.08
N THR A 199 3.75 -14.87 7.81
CA THR A 199 3.83 -14.69 9.26
C THR A 199 5.18 -14.09 9.58
N LEU A 200 5.18 -12.83 10.01
CA LEU A 200 6.38 -12.13 10.45
C LEU A 200 6.74 -12.61 11.87
N ARG A 201 7.90 -13.21 12.01
CA ARG A 201 8.39 -13.76 13.28
C ARG A 201 9.53 -12.92 13.84
N ARG A 202 9.83 -13.11 15.10
CA ARG A 202 11.06 -12.56 15.71
C ARG A 202 12.29 -12.89 14.87
N LYS A 203 13.23 -11.98 14.83
CA LYS A 203 14.49 -12.11 14.06
C LYS A 203 14.29 -12.22 12.54
N GLN A 204 13.10 -11.91 12.07
CA GLN A 204 12.86 -11.64 10.65
C GLN A 204 12.73 -10.14 10.44
N LEU A 205 13.18 -9.68 9.30
CA LEU A 205 13.07 -8.29 8.87
C LEU A 205 12.21 -8.24 7.60
N LEU A 206 11.10 -7.53 7.67
CA LEU A 206 10.31 -7.20 6.49
C LEU A 206 10.78 -5.85 5.96
N VAL A 207 11.13 -5.81 4.68
CA VAL A 207 11.61 -4.61 3.98
C VAL A 207 10.61 -4.24 2.90
N LEU A 208 10.08 -3.01 2.98
CA LEU A 208 9.32 -2.38 1.91
C LEU A 208 10.24 -1.36 1.23
N ALA A 209 10.18 -1.23 -0.08
CA ALA A 209 10.98 -0.28 -0.84
C ALA A 209 10.13 0.40 -1.91
N SER A 210 10.34 1.69 -2.16
CA SER A 210 9.80 2.37 -3.34
C SER A 210 10.58 1.99 -4.61
N ASP A 211 10.07 2.34 -5.78
CA ASP A 211 10.64 1.96 -7.07
C ASP A 211 11.97 2.66 -7.39
N GLY A 212 12.30 3.74 -6.67
CA GLY A 212 13.63 4.35 -6.70
C GLY A 212 14.75 3.41 -6.23
N VAL A 213 14.43 2.27 -5.57
CA VAL A 213 15.39 1.21 -5.21
C VAL A 213 15.37 0.11 -6.26
N GLU A 214 16.50 -0.11 -6.96
CA GLU A 214 16.60 -1.11 -8.01
C GLU A 214 16.32 -2.54 -7.48
N THR A 215 15.35 -3.22 -8.08
CA THR A 215 14.79 -4.48 -7.58
C THR A 215 15.81 -5.62 -7.52
N ASP A 216 16.61 -5.80 -8.57
CA ASP A 216 17.58 -6.92 -8.64
C ASP A 216 18.76 -6.69 -7.69
N GLY A 217 19.22 -5.45 -7.58
CA GLY A 217 20.21 -5.04 -6.61
C GLY A 217 19.73 -5.21 -5.17
N ALA A 218 18.45 -4.85 -4.90
CA ALA A 218 17.86 -4.93 -3.57
C ALA A 218 17.83 -6.36 -3.02
N LEU A 219 17.41 -7.36 -3.81
CA LEU A 219 17.39 -8.76 -3.35
C LEU A 219 18.80 -9.26 -2.98
N ARG A 220 19.79 -8.92 -3.78
CA ARG A 220 21.19 -9.25 -3.48
C ARG A 220 21.67 -8.58 -2.20
N CYS A 221 21.42 -7.27 -2.07
CA CYS A 221 21.75 -6.52 -0.84
C CYS A 221 21.09 -7.14 0.40
N CYS A 222 19.82 -7.52 0.32
CA CYS A 222 19.12 -8.19 1.41
C CYS A 222 19.72 -9.55 1.74
N THR A 223 20.16 -10.31 0.73
CA THR A 223 20.78 -11.63 0.92
C THR A 223 22.16 -11.53 1.57
N GLU A 224 22.97 -10.58 1.12
CA GLU A 224 24.33 -10.36 1.63
C GLU A 224 24.33 -9.69 3.00
N GLY A 225 23.37 -8.81 3.28
CA GLY A 225 23.27 -8.02 4.50
C GLY A 225 22.38 -8.61 5.60
N MET A 226 22.09 -9.92 5.58
CA MET A 226 21.16 -10.54 6.54
C MET A 226 21.54 -10.39 8.02
N GLU A 227 22.82 -10.23 8.32
CA GLU A 227 23.34 -10.08 9.67
C GLU A 227 23.70 -8.62 10.01
N GLU A 228 23.55 -7.70 9.06
CA GLU A 228 23.83 -6.30 9.24
C GLU A 228 22.75 -5.62 10.10
N PRO A 229 23.11 -4.57 10.87
CA PRO A 229 22.13 -3.70 11.50
C PRO A 229 21.19 -3.09 10.45
N PRO A 230 19.89 -2.88 10.78
CA PRO A 230 18.92 -2.34 9.81
C PRO A 230 19.38 -1.06 9.12
N GLY A 231 20.06 -0.15 9.83
CA GLY A 231 20.55 1.09 9.25
C GLY A 231 21.66 0.91 8.20
N GLU A 232 22.55 -0.06 8.37
CA GLU A 232 23.61 -0.37 7.39
C GLU A 232 23.01 -1.00 6.14
N LEU A 233 22.10 -1.95 6.33
CA LEU A 233 21.36 -2.56 5.22
C LEU A 233 20.53 -1.52 4.45
N ALA A 234 19.88 -0.59 5.16
CA ALA A 234 19.13 0.50 4.53
C ALA A 234 20.05 1.40 3.68
N ALA A 235 21.22 1.75 4.18
CA ALA A 235 22.18 2.55 3.44
C ALA A 235 22.65 1.83 2.16
N ARG A 236 22.86 0.52 2.23
CA ARG A 236 23.19 -0.31 1.04
C ARG A 236 22.06 -0.34 0.04
N LEU A 237 20.82 -0.52 0.50
CA LEU A 237 19.64 -0.54 -0.37
C LEU A 237 19.45 0.81 -1.07
N LEU A 238 19.62 1.92 -0.35
CA LEU A 238 19.56 3.27 -0.92
C LEU A 238 20.74 3.55 -1.87
N ALA A 239 21.90 2.96 -1.63
CA ALA A 239 23.04 3.05 -2.56
C ALA A 239 22.82 2.23 -3.85
N CYS A 240 21.95 1.22 -3.82
CA CYS A 240 21.46 0.50 -4.99
C CYS A 240 20.39 1.30 -5.76
N ALA A 241 19.89 2.43 -5.21
CA ALA A 241 19.06 3.36 -5.96
C ALA A 241 19.85 3.81 -7.20
N GLY A 242 19.25 3.59 -8.37
CA GLY A 242 19.93 3.64 -9.65
C GLY A 242 20.77 4.91 -9.83
N ARG A 243 21.85 4.82 -10.62
CA ARG A 243 22.79 5.93 -10.93
C ARG A 243 22.13 7.21 -11.46
N ALA A 244 20.82 7.20 -11.67
CA ALA A 244 20.04 8.34 -12.13
C ALA A 244 19.82 9.42 -11.06
N GLY A 245 19.98 9.15 -9.76
CA GLY A 245 19.98 10.17 -8.68
C GLY A 245 18.77 11.14 -8.63
N SER A 246 17.81 10.97 -9.54
CA SER A 246 16.71 11.90 -9.79
C SER A 246 15.41 11.47 -9.13
N ASP A 247 15.27 10.20 -8.75
CA ASP A 247 14.04 9.67 -8.19
C ASP A 247 14.08 9.62 -6.66
N ASP A 248 12.90 9.68 -6.06
CA ASP A 248 12.72 9.50 -4.63
C ASP A 248 12.90 8.02 -4.30
N ALA A 249 13.66 7.72 -3.26
CA ALA A 249 13.91 6.35 -2.82
C ALA A 249 13.70 6.24 -1.30
N THR A 250 12.82 5.34 -0.91
CA THR A 250 12.49 5.08 0.50
C THR A 250 12.54 3.58 0.80
N VAL A 251 13.18 3.25 1.92
CA VAL A 251 13.24 1.91 2.49
C VAL A 251 12.57 1.93 3.86
N VAL A 252 11.65 1.02 4.09
CA VAL A 252 10.97 0.84 5.37
C VAL A 252 11.29 -0.54 5.89
N MET A 253 11.82 -0.61 7.10
CA MET A 253 12.22 -1.83 7.77
C MET A 253 11.30 -2.11 8.96
N VAL A 254 10.75 -3.31 9.03
CA VAL A 254 9.78 -3.72 10.05
C VAL A 254 10.25 -4.98 10.74
N GLN A 255 10.39 -4.90 12.05
CA GLN A 255 10.68 -6.04 12.93
C GLN A 255 9.62 -6.16 14.01
N LEU A 256 9.43 -7.38 14.51
CA LEU A 256 8.59 -7.64 15.69
C LEU A 256 9.47 -8.04 16.88
N THR A 257 9.32 -7.32 17.98
CA THR A 257 9.89 -7.65 19.28
C THR A 257 8.78 -8.14 20.20
N GLU A 258 9.10 -8.87 21.25
CA GLU A 258 8.12 -9.20 22.29
C GLU A 258 7.80 -7.94 23.09
N THR A 259 6.55 -7.81 23.49
CA THR A 259 6.14 -6.78 24.44
C THR A 259 6.79 -7.14 25.80
N GLU A 260 7.54 -6.22 26.38
CA GLU A 260 7.99 -6.37 27.78
C GLU A 260 6.75 -6.32 28.68
N GLU A 261 6.62 -7.31 29.57
CA GLU A 261 5.54 -7.39 30.57
C GLU A 261 5.61 -6.24 31.58
#